data_ed2b97077e4afdddbcce83f2633e93af
#
_entry.id   ed2b97077e4afdddbcce83f2633e93af
#
_cell.length_a   1.000
_cell.length_b   1.000
_cell.length_c   1.000
_cell.angle_alpha   90.00
_cell.angle_beta   90.00
_cell.angle_gamma   90.00
#
_symmetry.space_group_name_H-M   'P 1'
#
loop_
_entity.id
_entity.type
_entity.pdbx_description
1 polymer ?
#
loop_
_entity_poly.entity_id
_entity_poly.type
_entity_poly.pdbx_seq_one_letter_code
_entity_poly.pdbx_strand_id
1 'polypeptide(L)'
;MAIQREEMRYDVVIVGAGPAGLSAAIKIKKLALETKKSISVCVLEKGAEIGSHIISGAVIETKALEELIPEWKNDPDLEMTKVNKEEFLFLSKTISFKIPTFLLPSTIRNTGNFIISLANLCRWLSKQGEKLGVEIYPGFPAKEVLYNQNNEVIGVRTSDMGITKEGVKSPSFEPGIDILAKYTLFAEGCRGNLGKSLISKFQLNKNKSPQTYGIGLKEIWEIDPKKHNEGAVMHSIGWPLQNDVYGGSFLYHATNNQIYLGFVLGLDYKNPYLNPYEEFQKFKTHPKIKNILKKGRRIAYGARAINEGGFQSLPRLYFPGGALIGCDAGTLNVPKIKGTHTAMKSGILAAEAIVNKFNKESSTSPIIEEYEKQFYNSWAGLELKKARNFRPAFKYGLFLGLLYAFIELIIFRGNSFWTLKFKTPDHKETRAAKNYSRISYPKHDGIYTFDKLTNLSFSGTNHAENQPCHLQIKNNTIPIKINLEKFDSPERLYCPANVYEIIDQNGTPKLQINAQNCLHCKTCDIKDPEQNINWITPQGGDGPNYPNM
;
A
#
# COMPACT_ATOMS: atom_id res chain seq x y z
N MET A 1 5.61 28.16 -26.82
CA MET A 1 6.64 27.22 -27.31
C MET A 1 6.51 25.95 -26.49
N ALA A 2 6.62 24.79 -27.13
CA ALA A 2 6.70 23.52 -26.39
C ALA A 2 7.97 23.53 -25.52
N ILE A 3 7.88 23.02 -24.27
CA ILE A 3 9.05 22.91 -23.40
C ILE A 3 9.93 21.83 -24.01
N GLN A 4 11.19 22.16 -24.33
CA GLN A 4 12.19 21.18 -24.71
C GLN A 4 12.57 20.40 -23.43
N ARG A 5 12.47 19.07 -23.47
CA ARG A 5 12.79 18.18 -22.36
C ARG A 5 14.02 17.35 -22.69
N GLU A 6 14.78 17.04 -21.67
CA GLU A 6 15.84 16.07 -21.75
C GLU A 6 15.26 14.67 -21.92
N GLU A 7 15.92 13.83 -22.69
CA GLU A 7 15.56 12.41 -22.90
C GLU A 7 16.65 11.49 -22.38
N MET A 8 16.23 10.48 -21.61
CA MET A 8 17.06 9.35 -21.22
C MET A 8 16.48 8.06 -21.81
N ARG A 9 17.34 7.10 -22.17
CA ARG A 9 16.91 5.86 -22.82
C ARG A 9 17.45 4.64 -22.07
N TYR A 10 16.53 3.73 -21.75
CA TYR A 10 16.82 2.46 -21.10
C TYR A 10 16.14 1.31 -21.83
N ASP A 11 16.59 0.07 -21.57
CA ASP A 11 15.85 -1.11 -22.02
C ASP A 11 14.60 -1.32 -21.17
N VAL A 12 14.73 -1.13 -19.84
CA VAL A 12 13.62 -1.27 -18.89
C VAL A 12 13.59 -0.11 -17.91
N VAL A 13 12.42 0.50 -17.75
CA VAL A 13 12.11 1.48 -16.70
C VAL A 13 11.15 0.86 -15.69
N ILE A 14 11.40 1.08 -14.42
CA ILE A 14 10.56 0.61 -13.31
C ILE A 14 10.12 1.80 -12.47
N VAL A 15 8.82 1.98 -12.31
CA VAL A 15 8.23 3.07 -11.52
C VAL A 15 7.90 2.56 -10.12
N GLY A 16 8.70 2.97 -9.13
CA GLY A 16 8.57 2.62 -7.73
C GLY A 16 9.65 1.66 -7.23
N ALA A 17 10.47 2.11 -6.28
CA ALA A 17 11.52 1.35 -5.60
C ALA A 17 11.00 0.61 -4.35
N GLY A 18 9.81 0.03 -4.44
CA GLY A 18 9.27 -0.90 -3.46
C GLY A 18 9.76 -2.33 -3.69
N PRO A 19 9.33 -3.31 -2.85
CA PRO A 19 9.80 -4.70 -2.96
C PRO A 19 9.59 -5.33 -4.35
N ALA A 20 8.49 -5.02 -5.03
CA ALA A 20 8.20 -5.55 -6.36
C ALA A 20 9.14 -4.98 -7.43
N GLY A 21 9.31 -3.64 -7.44
CA GLY A 21 10.16 -2.96 -8.43
C GLY A 21 11.62 -3.34 -8.28
N LEU A 22 12.15 -3.32 -7.05
CA LEU A 22 13.53 -3.71 -6.77
C LEU A 22 13.79 -5.18 -7.07
N SER A 23 12.82 -6.07 -6.79
CA SER A 23 12.95 -7.49 -7.16
C SER A 23 12.99 -7.70 -8.66
N ALA A 24 12.18 -6.94 -9.42
CA ALA A 24 12.22 -6.98 -10.88
C ALA A 24 13.58 -6.50 -11.42
N ALA A 25 14.07 -5.36 -10.92
CA ALA A 25 15.36 -4.80 -11.33
C ALA A 25 16.53 -5.77 -11.11
N ILE A 26 16.63 -6.33 -9.89
CA ILE A 26 17.66 -7.30 -9.51
C ILE A 26 17.56 -8.55 -10.40
N LYS A 27 16.34 -9.08 -10.59
CA LYS A 27 16.16 -10.30 -11.40
C LYS A 27 16.51 -10.08 -12.86
N ILE A 28 16.17 -8.93 -13.47
CA ILE A 28 16.58 -8.58 -14.84
C ILE A 28 18.11 -8.59 -14.96
N LYS A 29 18.81 -7.93 -14.04
CA LYS A 29 20.28 -7.83 -14.08
C LYS A 29 20.94 -9.19 -13.87
N LYS A 30 20.44 -10.03 -12.95
CA LYS A 30 20.94 -11.40 -12.77
C LYS A 30 20.78 -12.24 -14.04
N LEU A 31 19.60 -12.23 -14.64
CA LEU A 31 19.34 -12.96 -15.89
C LEU A 31 20.14 -12.40 -17.09
N ALA A 32 20.35 -11.08 -17.13
CA ALA A 32 21.19 -10.45 -18.16
C ALA A 32 22.64 -10.94 -18.07
N LEU A 33 23.18 -11.06 -16.85
CA LEU A 33 24.52 -11.63 -16.61
C LEU A 33 24.59 -13.11 -17.03
N GLU A 34 23.61 -13.93 -16.66
CA GLU A 34 23.51 -15.35 -17.03
C GLU A 34 23.44 -15.55 -18.53
N THR A 35 22.72 -14.69 -19.25
CA THR A 35 22.55 -14.76 -20.71
C THR A 35 23.59 -13.95 -21.49
N LYS A 36 24.56 -13.32 -20.78
CA LYS A 36 25.62 -12.47 -21.36
C LYS A 36 25.07 -11.34 -22.25
N LYS A 37 23.91 -10.78 -21.87
CA LYS A 37 23.30 -9.63 -22.54
C LYS A 37 23.49 -8.37 -21.69
N SER A 38 23.67 -7.23 -22.36
CA SER A 38 23.62 -5.93 -21.71
C SER A 38 22.17 -5.44 -21.72
N ILE A 39 21.56 -5.30 -20.54
CA ILE A 39 20.22 -4.73 -20.37
C ILE A 39 20.33 -3.58 -19.38
N SER A 40 20.04 -2.36 -19.85
CA SER A 40 20.00 -1.17 -19.01
C SER A 40 18.69 -1.11 -18.23
N VAL A 41 18.77 -0.85 -16.91
CA VAL A 41 17.61 -0.81 -16.01
C VAL A 41 17.65 0.45 -15.16
N CYS A 42 16.56 1.22 -15.22
CA CYS A 42 16.34 2.42 -14.42
C CYS A 42 15.15 2.20 -13.47
N VAL A 43 15.30 2.60 -12.20
CA VAL A 43 14.22 2.60 -11.20
C VAL A 43 13.99 4.02 -10.72
N LEU A 44 12.75 4.49 -10.83
CA LEU A 44 12.32 5.80 -10.34
C LEU A 44 11.61 5.66 -8.99
N GLU A 45 11.97 6.50 -8.04
CA GLU A 45 11.28 6.60 -6.76
C GLU A 45 10.89 8.05 -6.46
N LYS A 46 9.63 8.28 -6.08
CA LYS A 46 9.13 9.61 -5.77
C LYS A 46 9.59 10.16 -4.41
N GLY A 47 9.90 9.29 -3.47
CA GLY A 47 10.42 9.66 -2.15
C GLY A 47 11.85 10.19 -2.24
N ALA A 48 12.23 11.10 -1.33
CA ALA A 48 13.58 11.66 -1.28
C ALA A 48 14.67 10.59 -1.12
N GLU A 49 14.32 9.48 -0.47
CA GLU A 49 15.19 8.34 -0.23
C GLU A 49 14.43 7.03 -0.45
N ILE A 50 15.16 5.95 -0.75
CA ILE A 50 14.58 4.62 -0.84
C ILE A 50 14.01 4.22 0.53
N GLY A 51 12.76 3.77 0.54
CA GLY A 51 12.08 3.35 1.75
C GLY A 51 11.36 4.45 2.53
N SER A 52 11.60 5.75 2.26
CA SER A 52 11.01 6.86 3.01
C SER A 52 9.47 6.86 3.01
N HIS A 53 8.83 6.39 1.94
CA HIS A 53 7.38 6.28 1.83
C HIS A 53 6.84 4.87 2.14
N ILE A 54 7.69 3.97 2.58
CA ILE A 54 7.31 2.58 2.83
C ILE A 54 6.79 2.42 4.27
N ILE A 55 5.58 1.86 4.38
CA ILE A 55 4.98 1.46 5.65
C ILE A 55 4.31 0.09 5.50
N SER A 56 4.62 -0.82 6.41
CA SER A 56 4.00 -2.14 6.47
C SER A 56 4.00 -2.68 7.89
N GLY A 57 3.28 -3.76 8.16
CA GLY A 57 3.29 -4.45 9.42
C GLY A 57 4.68 -4.61 10.05
N ALA A 58 5.69 -5.26 9.53
CA ALA A 58 5.66 -6.28 8.52
C ALA A 58 6.13 -7.61 9.12
N VAL A 59 5.39 -8.64 8.89
CA VAL A 59 5.89 -10.00 9.00
C VAL A 59 6.06 -10.52 7.57
N ILE A 60 7.28 -10.88 7.19
CA ILE A 60 7.60 -11.35 5.85
C ILE A 60 7.70 -12.88 5.79
N GLU A 61 7.15 -13.46 4.72
CA GLU A 61 7.44 -14.80 4.26
C GLU A 61 8.59 -14.73 3.26
N THR A 62 9.70 -15.43 3.50
CA THR A 62 10.97 -15.24 2.80
C THR A 62 11.07 -15.93 1.45
N LYS A 63 10.07 -16.70 1.04
CA LYS A 63 10.11 -17.54 -0.16
C LYS A 63 10.55 -16.81 -1.44
N ALA A 64 9.98 -15.63 -1.70
CA ALA A 64 10.38 -14.83 -2.86
C ALA A 64 11.79 -14.24 -2.70
N LEU A 65 12.17 -13.89 -1.47
CA LEU A 65 13.52 -13.41 -1.17
C LEU A 65 14.57 -14.52 -1.37
N GLU A 66 14.24 -15.76 -0.96
CA GLU A 66 15.07 -16.94 -1.17
C GLU A 66 15.25 -17.26 -2.66
N GLU A 67 14.19 -17.10 -3.47
CA GLU A 67 14.30 -17.25 -4.94
C GLU A 67 15.14 -16.15 -5.61
N LEU A 68 15.13 -14.93 -5.05
CA LEU A 68 15.83 -13.79 -5.63
C LEU A 68 17.30 -13.74 -5.20
N ILE A 69 17.56 -13.89 -3.91
CA ILE A 69 18.88 -13.80 -3.27
C ILE A 69 18.99 -14.92 -2.23
N PRO A 70 19.36 -16.15 -2.62
CA PRO A 70 19.41 -17.31 -1.71
C PRO A 70 20.28 -17.09 -0.46
N GLU A 71 21.35 -16.31 -0.61
CA GLU A 71 22.35 -16.02 0.42
C GLU A 71 21.94 -14.91 1.41
N TRP A 72 20.72 -14.35 1.33
CA TRP A 72 20.28 -13.22 2.14
C TRP A 72 20.48 -13.39 3.66
N LYS A 73 20.42 -14.63 4.15
CA LYS A 73 20.60 -14.95 5.58
C LYS A 73 22.00 -14.66 6.11
N ASN A 74 22.97 -14.61 5.21
CA ASN A 74 24.39 -14.40 5.54
C ASN A 74 24.80 -12.91 5.49
N ASP A 75 23.90 -12.04 5.01
CA ASP A 75 24.18 -10.61 4.89
C ASP A 75 23.85 -9.89 6.21
N PRO A 76 24.87 -9.36 6.93
CA PRO A 76 24.68 -8.69 8.22
C PRO A 76 23.90 -7.37 8.10
N ASP A 77 23.84 -6.77 6.90
CA ASP A 77 23.12 -5.52 6.67
C ASP A 77 21.59 -5.71 6.62
N LEU A 78 21.09 -6.95 6.57
CA LEU A 78 19.67 -7.27 6.57
C LEU A 78 19.20 -7.74 7.95
N GLU A 79 18.79 -6.80 8.78
CA GLU A 79 18.29 -7.09 10.12
C GLU A 79 16.85 -7.61 10.09
N MET A 80 16.63 -8.84 10.56
CA MET A 80 15.33 -9.49 10.63
C MET A 80 15.20 -10.30 11.93
N THR A 81 14.03 -10.21 12.58
CA THR A 81 13.75 -10.96 13.80
C THR A 81 12.88 -12.18 13.50
N LYS A 82 13.38 -13.38 13.77
CA LYS A 82 12.61 -14.62 13.58
C LYS A 82 11.40 -14.68 14.50
N VAL A 83 10.23 -15.01 13.95
CA VAL A 83 9.03 -15.24 14.74
C VAL A 83 9.19 -16.50 15.57
N ASN A 84 9.10 -16.36 16.91
CA ASN A 84 9.25 -17.44 17.88
C ASN A 84 7.98 -17.72 18.70
N LYS A 85 7.06 -16.74 18.75
CA LYS A 85 5.79 -16.85 19.47
C LYS A 85 4.68 -16.16 18.70
N GLU A 86 3.51 -16.77 18.66
CA GLU A 86 2.33 -16.15 18.04
C GLU A 86 1.10 -16.25 18.92
N GLU A 87 0.29 -15.20 18.90
CA GLU A 87 -1.02 -15.15 19.54
C GLU A 87 -2.06 -14.59 18.58
N PHE A 88 -3.23 -15.18 18.56
CA PHE A 88 -4.39 -14.63 17.88
C PHE A 88 -5.51 -14.42 18.90
N LEU A 89 -6.03 -13.20 18.99
CA LEU A 89 -6.97 -12.78 20.01
C LEU A 89 -8.30 -12.36 19.42
N PHE A 90 -9.36 -12.70 20.09
CA PHE A 90 -10.64 -12.01 19.98
C PHE A 90 -10.76 -11.02 21.13
N LEU A 91 -10.95 -9.74 20.82
CA LEU A 91 -11.08 -8.68 21.82
C LEU A 91 -12.55 -8.31 22.02
N SER A 92 -12.98 -8.30 23.28
CA SER A 92 -14.14 -7.54 23.74
C SER A 92 -13.67 -6.18 24.29
N LYS A 93 -14.54 -5.38 24.86
CA LYS A 93 -14.15 -4.06 25.39
C LYS A 93 -13.07 -4.11 26.49
N THR A 94 -13.06 -5.15 27.31
CA THR A 94 -12.19 -5.27 28.48
C THR A 94 -11.46 -6.59 28.59
N ILE A 95 -11.90 -7.62 27.88
CA ILE A 95 -11.37 -8.99 27.95
C ILE A 95 -10.81 -9.40 26.60
N SER A 96 -9.72 -10.15 26.63
CA SER A 96 -9.14 -10.78 25.44
C SER A 96 -9.25 -12.29 25.53
N PHE A 97 -9.78 -12.93 24.50
CA PHE A 97 -9.86 -14.37 24.37
C PHE A 97 -8.79 -14.86 23.39
N LYS A 98 -7.93 -15.76 23.84
CA LYS A 98 -6.92 -16.36 22.96
C LYS A 98 -7.57 -17.47 22.12
N ILE A 99 -7.46 -17.35 20.81
CA ILE A 99 -7.86 -18.42 19.88
C ILE A 99 -6.68 -19.39 19.77
N PRO A 100 -6.89 -20.68 20.09
CA PRO A 100 -5.84 -21.68 19.98
C PRO A 100 -5.28 -21.76 18.55
N THR A 101 -3.96 -21.75 18.41
CA THR A 101 -3.29 -21.71 17.10
C THR A 101 -3.60 -22.91 16.21
N PHE A 102 -3.94 -24.08 16.80
CA PHE A 102 -4.34 -25.25 16.03
C PHE A 102 -5.70 -25.10 15.32
N LEU A 103 -6.56 -24.18 15.80
CA LEU A 103 -7.84 -23.85 15.14
C LEU A 103 -7.65 -22.82 14.02
N LEU A 104 -6.48 -22.20 13.92
CA LEU A 104 -6.20 -21.24 12.87
C LEU A 104 -5.75 -21.95 11.59
N PRO A 105 -6.23 -21.49 10.41
CA PRO A 105 -5.71 -21.96 9.14
C PRO A 105 -4.19 -21.77 9.07
N SER A 106 -3.49 -22.69 8.43
CA SER A 106 -2.03 -22.59 8.24
C SER A 106 -1.59 -21.29 7.56
N THR A 107 -2.46 -20.70 6.74
CA THR A 107 -2.23 -19.43 6.05
C THR A 107 -2.05 -18.24 7.01
N ILE A 108 -2.64 -18.27 8.20
CA ILE A 108 -2.56 -17.17 9.19
C ILE A 108 -1.33 -17.34 10.10
N ARG A 109 -0.77 -18.54 10.19
CA ARG A 109 0.36 -18.84 11.06
C ARG A 109 1.64 -18.13 10.60
N ASN A 110 2.44 -17.73 11.59
CA ASN A 110 3.66 -16.97 11.36
C ASN A 110 4.95 -17.74 11.68
N THR A 111 4.85 -18.98 12.13
CA THR A 111 6.01 -19.84 12.39
C THR A 111 6.89 -19.95 11.13
N GLY A 112 8.17 -19.64 11.27
CA GLY A 112 9.13 -19.64 10.15
C GLY A 112 9.24 -18.30 9.40
N ASN A 113 8.38 -17.33 9.68
CA ASN A 113 8.44 -15.98 9.13
C ASN A 113 9.35 -15.07 9.98
N PHE A 114 9.57 -13.84 9.48
CA PHE A 114 10.42 -12.86 10.13
C PHE A 114 9.71 -11.51 10.26
N ILE A 115 9.91 -10.83 11.40
CA ILE A 115 9.56 -9.43 11.59
C ILE A 115 10.67 -8.58 10.98
N ILE A 116 10.30 -7.56 10.20
CA ILE A 116 11.24 -6.68 9.52
C ILE A 116 10.65 -5.28 9.37
N SER A 117 11.52 -4.26 9.28
CA SER A 117 11.15 -2.99 8.66
C SER A 117 11.16 -3.15 7.13
N LEU A 118 10.01 -2.93 6.50
CA LEU A 118 9.93 -3.04 5.03
C LEU A 118 10.72 -1.92 4.34
N ALA A 119 10.85 -0.76 4.97
CA ALA A 119 11.70 0.32 4.49
C ALA A 119 13.18 -0.12 4.44
N ASN A 120 13.67 -0.79 5.51
CA ASN A 120 15.04 -1.32 5.56
C ASN A 120 15.26 -2.42 4.52
N LEU A 121 14.28 -3.30 4.31
CA LEU A 121 14.36 -4.29 3.23
C LEU A 121 14.52 -3.61 1.86
N CYS A 122 13.78 -2.54 1.58
CA CYS A 122 13.92 -1.81 0.31
C CYS A 122 15.29 -1.14 0.19
N ARG A 123 15.81 -0.53 1.26
CA ARG A 123 17.18 0.04 1.27
C ARG A 123 18.24 -1.03 1.01
N TRP A 124 18.09 -2.20 1.61
CA TRP A 124 18.98 -3.33 1.37
C TRP A 124 18.87 -3.84 -0.07
N LEU A 125 17.65 -4.04 -0.59
CA LEU A 125 17.43 -4.47 -1.97
C LEU A 125 17.99 -3.45 -2.99
N SER A 126 17.88 -2.15 -2.72
CA SER A 126 18.45 -1.13 -3.62
C SER A 126 19.96 -1.25 -3.71
N LYS A 127 20.66 -1.42 -2.57
CA LYS A 127 22.10 -1.68 -2.56
C LYS A 127 22.48 -2.94 -3.36
N GLN A 128 21.68 -4.01 -3.26
CA GLN A 128 21.92 -5.23 -4.07
C GLN A 128 21.69 -4.97 -5.56
N GLY A 129 20.69 -4.15 -5.92
CA GLY A 129 20.45 -3.74 -7.30
C GLY A 129 21.59 -2.88 -7.87
N GLU A 130 22.05 -1.88 -7.12
CA GLU A 130 23.16 -1.00 -7.50
C GLU A 130 24.47 -1.77 -7.72
N LYS A 131 24.78 -2.76 -6.87
CA LYS A 131 25.94 -3.67 -7.07
C LYS A 131 25.86 -4.43 -8.41
N LEU A 132 24.66 -4.65 -8.96
CA LEU A 132 24.44 -5.28 -10.26
C LEU A 132 24.35 -4.28 -11.43
N GLY A 133 24.53 -2.97 -11.15
CA GLY A 133 24.45 -1.92 -12.15
C GLY A 133 23.02 -1.50 -12.50
N VAL A 134 22.09 -1.56 -11.54
CA VAL A 134 20.78 -0.89 -11.65
C VAL A 134 20.97 0.59 -11.31
N GLU A 135 20.44 1.47 -12.14
CA GLU A 135 20.40 2.90 -11.85
C GLU A 135 19.11 3.23 -11.10
N ILE A 136 19.25 3.81 -9.90
CA ILE A 136 18.10 4.12 -9.02
C ILE A 136 18.08 5.61 -8.73
N TYR A 137 16.95 6.25 -9.04
CA TYR A 137 16.76 7.70 -8.92
C TYR A 137 15.68 8.02 -7.87
N PRO A 138 16.06 8.22 -6.59
CA PRO A 138 15.15 8.77 -5.58
C PRO A 138 14.89 10.26 -5.83
N GLY A 139 13.71 10.76 -5.44
CA GLY A 139 13.29 12.14 -5.68
C GLY A 139 12.74 12.40 -7.09
N PHE A 140 12.66 11.39 -7.97
CA PHE A 140 12.17 11.50 -9.34
C PHE A 140 10.80 10.84 -9.51
N PRO A 141 9.69 11.56 -9.26
CA PRO A 141 8.35 11.02 -9.43
C PRO A 141 7.97 10.92 -10.90
N ALA A 142 7.57 9.74 -11.34
CA ALA A 142 6.91 9.57 -12.63
C ALA A 142 5.51 10.18 -12.57
N LYS A 143 5.22 11.15 -13.47
CA LYS A 143 3.98 11.92 -13.51
C LYS A 143 3.07 11.53 -14.66
N GLU A 144 3.64 11.23 -15.82
CA GLU A 144 2.91 10.92 -17.04
C GLU A 144 3.45 9.66 -17.70
N VAL A 145 2.57 8.89 -18.35
CA VAL A 145 2.95 7.77 -19.21
C VAL A 145 3.11 8.26 -20.63
N LEU A 146 4.22 7.94 -21.27
CA LEU A 146 4.49 8.27 -22.66
C LEU A 146 4.02 7.15 -23.60
N TYR A 147 3.39 7.53 -24.69
CA TYR A 147 2.83 6.60 -25.68
C TYR A 147 3.35 6.90 -27.08
N ASN A 148 3.54 5.86 -27.90
CA ASN A 148 3.76 6.02 -29.34
C ASN A 148 2.43 6.17 -30.10
N GLN A 149 2.52 6.29 -31.42
CA GLN A 149 1.36 6.41 -32.30
C GLN A 149 0.41 5.20 -32.26
N ASN A 150 0.92 4.02 -31.89
CA ASN A 150 0.16 2.78 -31.74
C ASN A 150 -0.48 2.62 -30.34
N ASN A 151 -0.43 3.67 -29.49
CA ASN A 151 -0.85 3.62 -28.07
C ASN A 151 -0.06 2.60 -27.23
N GLU A 152 1.16 2.25 -27.61
CA GLU A 152 2.05 1.42 -26.79
C GLU A 152 2.80 2.33 -25.81
N VAL A 153 3.01 1.86 -24.58
CA VAL A 153 3.82 2.57 -23.60
C VAL A 153 5.29 2.52 -24.02
N ILE A 154 5.92 3.69 -24.11
CA ILE A 154 7.32 3.86 -24.49
C ILE A 154 8.18 4.48 -23.40
N GLY A 155 7.63 4.64 -22.20
CA GLY A 155 8.34 5.23 -21.07
C GLY A 155 7.43 6.09 -20.19
N VAL A 156 8.06 6.92 -19.38
CA VAL A 156 7.39 7.85 -18.47
C VAL A 156 8.08 9.21 -18.47
N ARG A 157 7.32 10.24 -18.14
CA ARG A 157 7.82 11.60 -17.87
C ARG A 157 7.84 11.85 -16.38
N THR A 158 8.92 12.41 -15.87
CA THR A 158 9.03 12.87 -14.49
C THR A 158 8.28 14.19 -14.28
N SER A 159 8.04 14.56 -13.01
CA SER A 159 7.41 15.84 -12.69
C SER A 159 8.29 17.02 -13.07
N ASP A 160 7.67 18.12 -13.56
CA ASP A 160 8.32 19.42 -13.56
C ASP A 160 8.53 19.87 -12.11
N MET A 161 9.67 20.50 -11.84
CA MET A 161 10.03 21.06 -10.54
C MET A 161 9.94 22.60 -10.58
N GLY A 162 9.73 23.22 -9.42
CA GLY A 162 9.66 24.68 -9.34
C GLY A 162 8.40 25.30 -9.96
N ILE A 163 7.28 24.59 -9.97
CA ILE A 163 5.96 25.15 -10.27
C ILE A 163 5.35 25.66 -8.95
N THR A 164 4.88 26.90 -8.91
CA THR A 164 4.21 27.49 -7.75
C THR A 164 2.79 26.93 -7.56
N LYS A 165 2.18 27.19 -6.41
CA LYS A 165 0.77 26.78 -6.15
C LYS A 165 -0.24 27.43 -7.09
N GLU A 166 0.09 28.58 -7.68
CA GLU A 166 -0.70 29.26 -8.72
C GLU A 166 -0.48 28.67 -10.12
N GLY A 167 0.40 27.66 -10.27
CA GLY A 167 0.73 27.05 -11.56
C GLY A 167 1.74 27.83 -12.40
N VAL A 168 2.45 28.80 -11.81
CA VAL A 168 3.44 29.64 -12.48
C VAL A 168 4.83 29.05 -12.29
N LYS A 169 5.70 29.17 -13.28
CA LYS A 169 7.11 28.78 -13.18
C LYS A 169 7.87 29.73 -12.26
N SER A 170 8.53 29.19 -11.25
CA SER A 170 9.46 29.92 -10.38
C SER A 170 10.83 30.12 -11.06
N PRO A 171 11.73 30.94 -10.50
CA PRO A 171 13.11 31.05 -10.99
C PRO A 171 13.89 29.72 -10.94
N SER A 172 13.49 28.79 -10.09
CA SER A 172 14.06 27.43 -9.96
C SER A 172 13.30 26.37 -10.77
N PHE A 173 12.58 26.78 -11.82
CA PHE A 173 11.84 25.86 -12.67
C PHE A 173 12.79 24.95 -13.46
N GLU A 174 12.59 23.66 -13.32
CA GLU A 174 13.26 22.61 -14.10
C GLU A 174 12.21 21.73 -14.76
N PRO A 175 12.27 21.54 -16.09
CA PRO A 175 11.35 20.65 -16.78
C PRO A 175 11.64 19.19 -16.40
N GLY A 176 10.58 18.39 -16.27
CA GLY A 176 10.73 16.95 -16.09
C GLY A 176 11.39 16.30 -17.31
N ILE A 177 12.01 15.17 -17.09
CA ILE A 177 12.77 14.38 -18.06
C ILE A 177 11.86 13.31 -18.66
N ASP A 178 11.98 13.06 -19.98
CA ASP A 178 11.34 11.96 -20.68
C ASP A 178 12.25 10.72 -20.61
N ILE A 179 11.83 9.70 -19.87
CA ILE A 179 12.59 8.47 -19.71
C ILE A 179 11.95 7.39 -20.57
N LEU A 180 12.58 7.12 -21.71
CA LEU A 180 12.09 6.20 -22.72
C LEU A 180 12.60 4.78 -22.47
N ALA A 181 11.75 3.78 -22.70
CA ALA A 181 12.10 2.38 -22.52
C ALA A 181 11.37 1.45 -23.49
N LYS A 182 11.96 0.28 -23.75
CA LYS A 182 11.28 -0.81 -24.48
C LYS A 182 10.17 -1.43 -23.64
N TYR A 183 10.38 -1.53 -22.33
CA TYR A 183 9.39 -2.00 -21.37
C TYR A 183 9.36 -1.12 -20.14
N THR A 184 8.15 -0.83 -19.63
CA THR A 184 7.95 -0.09 -18.39
C THR A 184 7.15 -0.92 -17.39
N LEU A 185 7.70 -1.14 -16.20
CA LEU A 185 7.03 -1.82 -15.10
C LEU A 185 6.51 -0.82 -14.08
N PHE A 186 5.22 -0.91 -13.74
CA PHE A 186 4.60 -0.04 -12.76
C PHE A 186 4.45 -0.78 -11.43
N ALA A 187 5.16 -0.28 -10.42
CA ALA A 187 5.28 -0.83 -9.06
C ALA A 187 4.92 0.22 -8.01
N GLU A 188 3.99 1.13 -8.30
CA GLU A 188 3.63 2.28 -7.47
C GLU A 188 2.92 1.92 -6.15
N GLY A 189 2.66 0.65 -5.93
CA GLY A 189 1.96 0.14 -4.77
C GLY A 189 0.44 0.32 -4.85
N CYS A 190 -0.23 0.26 -3.68
CA CYS A 190 -1.67 0.35 -3.61
C CYS A 190 -2.19 1.66 -4.23
N ARG A 191 -3.10 1.54 -5.20
CA ARG A 191 -3.70 2.68 -5.90
C ARG A 191 -2.66 3.59 -6.56
N GLY A 192 -1.80 3.02 -7.40
CA GLY A 192 -0.77 3.74 -8.18
C GLY A 192 -1.36 4.92 -8.96
N ASN A 193 -0.62 6.04 -9.05
CA ASN A 193 -1.10 7.21 -9.77
C ASN A 193 -1.21 6.93 -11.27
N LEU A 194 -0.15 6.39 -11.85
CA LEU A 194 -0.12 5.99 -13.26
C LEU A 194 -0.85 4.67 -13.49
N GLY A 195 -0.77 3.74 -12.52
CA GLY A 195 -1.50 2.47 -12.55
C GLY A 195 -3.01 2.66 -12.71
N LYS A 196 -3.63 3.65 -12.03
CA LYS A 196 -5.06 4.00 -12.23
C LYS A 196 -5.36 4.36 -13.68
N SER A 197 -4.53 5.19 -14.27
CA SER A 197 -4.70 5.68 -15.64
C SER A 197 -4.53 4.54 -16.66
N LEU A 198 -3.54 3.67 -16.46
CA LEU A 198 -3.30 2.49 -17.29
C LEU A 198 -4.44 1.48 -17.21
N ILE A 199 -4.95 1.19 -15.99
CA ILE A 199 -6.10 0.31 -15.79
C ILE A 199 -7.32 0.84 -16.56
N SER A 200 -7.56 2.14 -16.52
CA SER A 200 -8.66 2.79 -17.23
C SER A 200 -8.44 2.77 -18.74
N LYS A 201 -7.28 3.24 -19.21
CA LYS A 201 -6.96 3.36 -20.66
C LYS A 201 -7.01 2.02 -21.37
N PHE A 202 -6.41 1.00 -20.80
CA PHE A 202 -6.35 -0.34 -21.40
C PHE A 202 -7.48 -1.27 -20.93
N GLN A 203 -8.45 -0.77 -20.15
CA GLN A 203 -9.58 -1.54 -19.59
C GLN A 203 -9.12 -2.85 -18.92
N LEU A 204 -8.03 -2.77 -18.13
CA LEU A 204 -7.39 -3.95 -17.57
C LEU A 204 -8.28 -4.68 -16.54
N ASN A 205 -9.23 -3.98 -15.93
CA ASN A 205 -10.20 -4.50 -14.96
C ASN A 205 -11.53 -4.95 -15.59
N LYS A 206 -11.63 -5.02 -16.92
CA LYS A 206 -12.85 -5.48 -17.60
C LYS A 206 -13.20 -6.91 -17.15
N ASN A 207 -14.47 -7.13 -16.73
CA ASN A 207 -14.99 -8.41 -16.23
C ASN A 207 -14.33 -8.90 -14.91
N LYS A 208 -13.62 -8.04 -14.18
CA LYS A 208 -13.08 -8.33 -12.84
C LYS A 208 -14.00 -7.78 -11.76
N SER A 209 -13.89 -8.32 -10.54
CA SER A 209 -14.51 -7.68 -9.37
C SER A 209 -13.88 -6.31 -9.12
N PRO A 210 -14.64 -5.32 -8.63
CA PRO A 210 -14.02 -4.09 -8.12
C PRO A 210 -12.94 -4.42 -7.10
N GLN A 211 -11.84 -3.68 -7.12
CA GLN A 211 -10.87 -3.75 -6.04
C GLN A 211 -11.50 -3.19 -4.77
N THR A 212 -11.30 -3.85 -3.64
CA THR A 212 -11.59 -3.32 -2.31
C THR A 212 -10.30 -3.05 -1.57
N TYR A 213 -10.36 -2.13 -0.61
CA TYR A 213 -9.18 -1.62 0.07
C TYR A 213 -9.38 -1.60 1.57
N GLY A 214 -8.29 -1.63 2.31
CA GLY A 214 -8.24 -1.29 3.72
C GLY A 214 -7.35 -0.09 3.95
N ILE A 215 -7.54 0.61 5.07
CA ILE A 215 -6.58 1.57 5.61
C ILE A 215 -5.83 0.93 6.76
N GLY A 216 -4.51 0.88 6.65
CA GLY A 216 -3.61 0.51 7.72
C GLY A 216 -3.03 1.74 8.39
N LEU A 217 -3.14 1.80 9.71
CA LEU A 217 -2.47 2.78 10.56
C LEU A 217 -1.42 2.04 11.40
N LYS A 218 -0.24 2.63 11.54
CA LYS A 218 0.85 2.02 12.30
C LYS A 218 1.54 3.05 13.18
N GLU A 219 1.89 2.63 14.39
CA GLU A 219 2.82 3.32 15.27
C GLU A 219 3.98 2.38 15.63
N ILE A 220 5.17 2.95 15.81
CA ILE A 220 6.28 2.26 16.45
C ILE A 220 6.43 2.83 17.85
N TRP A 221 6.54 1.95 18.83
CA TRP A 221 6.77 2.28 20.23
C TRP A 221 8.04 1.63 20.74
N GLU A 222 8.83 2.38 21.46
CA GLU A 222 9.82 1.84 22.38
C GLU A 222 9.14 1.52 23.71
N ILE A 223 9.26 0.29 24.21
CA ILE A 223 8.58 -0.15 25.43
C ILE A 223 9.58 -0.58 26.53
N ASP A 224 9.07 -0.74 27.73
CA ASP A 224 9.83 -1.27 28.87
C ASP A 224 10.45 -2.65 28.49
N PRO A 225 11.79 -2.83 28.57
CA PRO A 225 12.45 -4.10 28.25
C PRO A 225 11.85 -5.30 28.98
N LYS A 226 11.32 -5.12 30.20
CA LYS A 226 10.66 -6.19 30.98
C LYS A 226 9.38 -6.71 30.36
N LYS A 227 8.81 -5.96 29.41
CA LYS A 227 7.57 -6.31 28.69
C LYS A 227 7.83 -6.70 27.25
N HIS A 228 9.06 -6.49 26.80
CA HIS A 228 9.47 -6.84 25.46
C HIS A 228 9.69 -8.35 25.36
N ASN A 229 9.26 -8.94 24.24
CA ASN A 229 9.47 -10.36 23.93
C ASN A 229 9.80 -10.47 22.44
N GLU A 230 11.05 -10.23 22.10
CA GLU A 230 11.52 -10.21 20.73
C GLU A 230 11.08 -11.45 19.94
N GLY A 231 10.59 -11.23 18.72
CA GLY A 231 10.04 -12.28 17.86
C GLY A 231 8.60 -12.71 18.18
N ALA A 232 7.97 -12.12 19.21
CA ALA A 232 6.56 -12.38 19.45
C ALA A 232 5.66 -11.57 18.50
N VAL A 233 4.64 -12.23 17.93
CA VAL A 233 3.63 -11.61 17.08
C VAL A 233 2.23 -11.85 17.67
N MET A 234 1.42 -10.81 17.67
CA MET A 234 0.03 -10.85 18.11
C MET A 234 -0.86 -10.24 17.04
N HIS A 235 -1.91 -10.95 16.68
CA HIS A 235 -3.01 -10.44 15.88
C HIS A 235 -4.29 -10.40 16.69
N SER A 236 -5.19 -9.46 16.42
CA SER A 236 -6.49 -9.45 17.04
C SER A 236 -7.60 -8.98 16.12
N ILE A 237 -8.82 -9.45 16.40
CA ILE A 237 -10.07 -9.07 15.78
C ILE A 237 -11.12 -8.73 16.84
N GLY A 238 -12.24 -8.12 16.43
CA GLY A 238 -13.34 -7.73 17.31
C GLY A 238 -13.20 -6.27 17.74
N TRP A 239 -13.31 -6.00 19.05
CA TRP A 239 -13.26 -4.64 19.56
C TRP A 239 -11.98 -3.88 19.14
N PRO A 240 -12.05 -2.60 18.76
CA PRO A 240 -13.19 -1.65 18.89
C PRO A 240 -14.18 -1.67 17.72
N LEU A 241 -13.93 -2.44 16.65
CA LEU A 241 -14.77 -2.48 15.47
C LEU A 241 -16.14 -3.13 15.75
N GLN A 242 -17.14 -2.63 15.06
CA GLN A 242 -18.47 -3.24 15.06
C GLN A 242 -18.49 -4.47 14.13
N ASN A 243 -19.51 -5.32 14.30
CA ASN A 243 -19.62 -6.58 13.54
C ASN A 243 -19.65 -6.42 12.02
N ASP A 244 -20.15 -5.30 11.52
CA ASP A 244 -20.28 -5.00 10.08
C ASP A 244 -19.06 -4.26 9.49
N VAL A 245 -18.02 -4.01 10.29
CA VAL A 245 -16.77 -3.39 9.86
C VAL A 245 -15.66 -4.43 9.84
N TYR A 246 -15.15 -4.74 8.66
CA TYR A 246 -14.00 -5.63 8.50
C TYR A 246 -12.72 -4.98 8.99
N GLY A 247 -11.90 -5.73 9.72
CA GLY A 247 -10.61 -5.23 10.17
C GLY A 247 -10.03 -6.03 11.31
N GLY A 248 -8.92 -5.53 11.84
CA GLY A 248 -8.20 -6.12 12.96
C GLY A 248 -6.96 -5.34 13.31
N SER A 249 -6.17 -5.88 14.22
CA SER A 249 -4.93 -5.25 14.66
C SER A 249 -3.78 -6.23 14.71
N PHE A 250 -2.57 -5.68 14.78
CA PHE A 250 -1.35 -6.43 14.99
C PHE A 250 -0.44 -5.72 16.00
N LEU A 251 0.38 -6.50 16.71
CA LEU A 251 1.45 -6.03 17.56
C LEU A 251 2.62 -7.01 17.45
N TYR A 252 3.77 -6.51 16.97
CA TYR A 252 4.97 -7.30 16.74
C TYR A 252 6.13 -6.77 17.56
N HIS A 253 6.80 -7.63 18.29
CA HIS A 253 8.00 -7.29 19.05
C HIS A 253 9.23 -7.44 18.14
N ALA A 254 9.72 -6.31 17.64
CA ALA A 254 10.91 -6.22 16.81
C ALA A 254 12.18 -6.12 17.67
N THR A 255 13.34 -5.83 17.07
CA THR A 255 14.60 -5.56 17.77
C THR A 255 14.52 -4.27 18.62
N ASN A 256 15.54 -4.02 19.45
CA ASN A 256 15.76 -2.77 20.19
C ASN A 256 14.59 -2.32 21.10
N ASN A 257 13.90 -3.27 21.74
CA ASN A 257 12.71 -3.02 22.57
C ASN A 257 11.59 -2.29 21.84
N GLN A 258 11.56 -2.37 20.51
CA GLN A 258 10.52 -1.75 19.70
C GLN A 258 9.36 -2.71 19.46
N ILE A 259 8.17 -2.15 19.43
CA ILE A 259 6.99 -2.84 18.94
C ILE A 259 6.39 -2.10 17.74
N TYR A 260 5.93 -2.87 16.78
CA TYR A 260 5.14 -2.38 15.67
C TYR A 260 3.67 -2.63 16.00
N LEU A 261 2.95 -1.55 16.25
CA LEU A 261 1.54 -1.56 16.60
C LEU A 261 0.72 -1.05 15.43
N GLY A 262 -0.19 -1.85 14.91
CA GLY A 262 -1.00 -1.43 13.78
C GLY A 262 -2.46 -1.85 13.87
N PHE A 263 -3.27 -1.14 13.11
CA PHE A 263 -4.70 -1.31 13.01
C PHE A 263 -5.13 -1.18 11.56
N VAL A 264 -5.90 -2.14 11.08
CA VAL A 264 -6.38 -2.17 9.70
C VAL A 264 -7.90 -2.26 9.71
N LEU A 265 -8.55 -1.46 8.88
CA LEU A 265 -9.98 -1.61 8.62
C LEU A 265 -10.30 -1.45 7.14
N GLY A 266 -11.27 -2.23 6.67
CA GLY A 266 -11.74 -2.18 5.27
C GLY A 266 -12.44 -0.86 4.96
N LEU A 267 -12.16 -0.28 3.79
CA LEU A 267 -12.77 0.99 3.35
C LEU A 267 -14.19 0.83 2.79
N ASP A 268 -14.73 -0.38 2.79
CA ASP A 268 -16.11 -0.70 2.42
C ASP A 268 -17.13 -0.45 3.57
N TYR A 269 -16.71 0.13 4.68
CA TYR A 269 -17.62 0.49 5.77
C TYR A 269 -18.66 1.52 5.34
N LYS A 270 -19.86 1.45 5.95
CA LYS A 270 -21.05 2.19 5.51
C LYS A 270 -21.29 3.48 6.26
N ASN A 271 -20.92 3.53 7.54
CA ASN A 271 -21.18 4.67 8.42
C ASN A 271 -20.21 5.83 8.13
N PRO A 272 -20.65 6.99 7.61
CA PRO A 272 -19.78 8.11 7.31
C PRO A 272 -19.11 8.72 8.54
N TYR A 273 -19.64 8.47 9.74
CA TYR A 273 -19.09 8.95 11.01
C TYR A 273 -17.98 8.08 11.59
N LEU A 274 -17.69 6.92 10.97
CA LEU A 274 -16.58 6.10 11.41
C LEU A 274 -15.25 6.79 11.07
N ASN A 275 -14.41 6.94 12.09
CA ASN A 275 -13.10 7.55 11.98
C ASN A 275 -12.01 6.49 12.20
N PRO A 276 -11.33 6.02 11.15
CA PRO A 276 -10.30 4.99 11.28
C PRO A 276 -9.20 5.32 12.28
N TYR A 277 -8.80 6.61 12.33
CA TYR A 277 -7.79 7.07 13.27
C TYR A 277 -8.25 6.91 14.73
N GLU A 278 -9.48 7.35 15.03
CA GLU A 278 -10.04 7.25 16.37
C GLU A 278 -10.30 5.80 16.80
N GLU A 279 -10.68 4.92 15.88
CA GLU A 279 -10.77 3.49 16.18
C GLU A 279 -9.41 2.89 16.56
N PHE A 280 -8.33 3.31 15.89
CA PHE A 280 -6.98 2.94 16.27
C PHE A 280 -6.58 3.51 17.64
N GLN A 281 -6.89 4.78 17.94
CA GLN A 281 -6.63 5.36 19.26
C GLN A 281 -7.41 4.61 20.35
N LYS A 282 -8.67 4.32 20.09
CA LYS A 282 -9.53 3.55 20.99
C LYS A 282 -8.98 2.13 21.23
N PHE A 283 -8.50 1.43 20.22
CA PHE A 283 -7.83 0.13 20.34
C PHE A 283 -6.69 0.13 21.38
N LYS A 284 -5.89 1.19 21.42
CA LYS A 284 -4.79 1.34 22.40
C LYS A 284 -5.26 1.42 23.85
N THR A 285 -6.51 1.80 24.10
CA THR A 285 -7.07 1.86 25.46
C THR A 285 -7.47 0.49 26.02
N HIS A 286 -7.49 -0.58 25.20
CA HIS A 286 -7.76 -1.94 25.67
C HIS A 286 -6.77 -2.35 26.76
N PRO A 287 -7.22 -2.91 27.91
CA PRO A 287 -6.34 -3.20 29.07
C PRO A 287 -5.09 -3.99 28.72
N LYS A 288 -5.18 -5.00 27.85
CA LYS A 288 -4.03 -5.81 27.41
C LYS A 288 -3.01 -4.96 26.63
N ILE A 289 -3.48 -4.12 25.70
CA ILE A 289 -2.62 -3.26 24.87
C ILE A 289 -2.00 -2.16 25.73
N LYS A 290 -2.83 -1.45 26.49
CA LYS A 290 -2.40 -0.38 27.41
C LYS A 290 -1.33 -0.87 28.38
N ASN A 291 -1.45 -2.12 28.90
CA ASN A 291 -0.44 -2.70 29.78
C ASN A 291 0.91 -2.88 29.09
N ILE A 292 0.93 -3.30 27.81
CA ILE A 292 2.17 -3.42 27.03
C ILE A 292 2.80 -2.04 26.81
N LEU A 293 2.01 -1.04 26.44
CA LEU A 293 2.48 0.33 26.16
C LEU A 293 2.89 1.11 27.42
N LYS A 294 2.53 0.64 28.62
CA LYS A 294 2.80 1.37 29.88
C LYS A 294 4.30 1.61 30.07
N LYS A 295 4.70 2.87 30.26
CA LYS A 295 6.07 3.39 30.31
C LYS A 295 6.81 3.39 28.96
N GLY A 296 6.11 3.10 27.88
CA GLY A 296 6.67 3.23 26.53
C GLY A 296 6.51 4.64 25.98
N ARG A 297 7.24 4.90 24.89
CA ARG A 297 7.12 6.14 24.09
C ARG A 297 6.89 5.79 22.63
N ARG A 298 5.99 6.52 21.98
CA ARG A 298 5.79 6.46 20.54
C ARG A 298 6.97 7.15 19.83
N ILE A 299 7.49 6.54 18.77
CA ILE A 299 8.64 7.06 18.01
C ILE A 299 8.33 7.27 16.52
N ALA A 300 7.30 6.65 15.99
CA ALA A 300 6.89 6.85 14.60
C ALA A 300 5.38 6.63 14.44
N TYR A 301 4.79 7.27 13.40
CA TYR A 301 3.40 7.10 12.97
C TYR A 301 3.29 7.16 11.47
N GLY A 302 2.40 6.36 10.90
CA GLY A 302 2.08 6.40 9.49
C GLY A 302 0.77 5.72 9.15
N ALA A 303 0.33 5.95 7.92
CA ALA A 303 -0.88 5.33 7.38
C ALA A 303 -0.75 5.04 5.88
N ARG A 304 -1.35 3.93 5.42
CA ARG A 304 -1.37 3.55 4.01
C ARG A 304 -2.59 2.71 3.69
N ALA A 305 -3.19 2.96 2.51
CA ALA A 305 -4.16 2.03 1.96
C ALA A 305 -3.49 0.75 1.48
N ILE A 306 -4.20 -0.35 1.57
CA ILE A 306 -3.79 -1.69 1.10
C ILE A 306 -4.89 -2.31 0.23
N ASN A 307 -4.51 -3.16 -0.72
CA ASN A 307 -5.45 -3.89 -1.56
C ASN A 307 -6.04 -5.08 -0.81
N GLU A 308 -7.36 -5.24 -0.84
CA GLU A 308 -8.07 -6.37 -0.20
C GLU A 308 -8.96 -7.16 -1.14
N GLY A 309 -9.01 -6.81 -2.43
CA GLY A 309 -9.91 -7.45 -3.42
C GLY A 309 -9.54 -8.89 -3.74
N GLY A 310 -8.28 -9.26 -3.60
CA GLY A 310 -7.80 -10.62 -3.83
C GLY A 310 -7.81 -11.03 -5.30
N PHE A 311 -7.75 -12.35 -5.54
CA PHE A 311 -7.57 -12.98 -6.85
C PHE A 311 -8.54 -12.50 -7.93
N GLN A 312 -9.84 -12.38 -7.61
CA GLN A 312 -10.87 -12.00 -8.57
C GLN A 312 -10.87 -10.52 -8.95
N SER A 313 -10.10 -9.69 -8.24
CA SER A 313 -9.94 -8.26 -8.51
C SER A 313 -8.60 -7.93 -9.19
N LEU A 314 -7.75 -8.93 -9.43
CA LEU A 314 -6.53 -8.73 -10.21
C LEU A 314 -6.89 -8.25 -11.62
N PRO A 315 -6.34 -7.12 -12.09
CA PRO A 315 -6.51 -6.69 -13.47
C PRO A 315 -5.76 -7.63 -14.41
N ARG A 316 -5.90 -7.45 -15.72
CA ARG A 316 -4.92 -7.98 -16.67
C ARG A 316 -3.57 -7.37 -16.33
N LEU A 317 -2.55 -8.20 -16.15
CA LEU A 317 -1.28 -7.76 -15.58
C LEU A 317 -0.38 -7.03 -16.57
N TYR A 318 -0.63 -7.13 -17.86
CA TYR A 318 0.18 -6.57 -18.93
C TYR A 318 -0.63 -5.72 -19.91
N PHE A 319 0.05 -4.86 -20.63
CA PHE A 319 -0.44 -4.04 -21.73
C PHE A 319 0.72 -3.77 -22.72
N PRO A 320 0.47 -3.21 -23.90
CA PRO A 320 1.54 -2.92 -24.87
C PRO A 320 2.61 -1.99 -24.27
N GLY A 321 3.85 -2.47 -24.21
CA GLY A 321 5.00 -1.74 -23.67
C GLY A 321 5.20 -1.83 -22.16
N GLY A 322 4.38 -2.65 -21.42
CA GLY A 322 4.61 -2.75 -19.98
C GLY A 322 3.69 -3.68 -19.20
N ALA A 323 3.81 -3.61 -17.88
CA ALA A 323 2.99 -4.38 -16.94
C ALA A 323 2.83 -3.70 -15.58
N LEU A 324 1.77 -4.12 -14.85
CA LEU A 324 1.56 -3.83 -13.45
C LEU A 324 2.16 -4.95 -12.60
N ILE A 325 2.91 -4.59 -11.55
CA ILE A 325 3.50 -5.56 -10.62
C ILE A 325 3.20 -5.18 -9.15
N GLY A 326 3.25 -6.16 -8.27
CA GLY A 326 3.05 -5.97 -6.85
C GLY A 326 1.65 -5.47 -6.49
N CYS A 327 1.59 -4.59 -5.49
CA CYS A 327 0.31 -4.03 -5.02
C CYS A 327 -0.32 -3.05 -6.01
N ASP A 328 0.36 -2.60 -7.05
CA ASP A 328 -0.26 -1.87 -8.16
C ASP A 328 -1.22 -2.78 -8.95
N ALA A 329 -0.87 -4.04 -9.08
CA ALA A 329 -1.74 -5.10 -9.59
C ALA A 329 -2.69 -5.70 -8.52
N GLY A 330 -2.46 -5.46 -7.22
CA GLY A 330 -3.32 -5.96 -6.14
C GLY A 330 -2.95 -7.34 -5.60
N THR A 331 -1.67 -7.69 -5.53
CA THR A 331 -1.18 -9.04 -5.20
C THR A 331 -1.18 -9.39 -3.70
N LEU A 332 -1.78 -8.58 -2.81
CA LEU A 332 -1.82 -8.85 -1.38
C LEU A 332 -2.66 -10.10 -1.04
N ASN A 333 -2.14 -10.98 -0.19
CA ASN A 333 -2.88 -12.12 0.37
C ASN A 333 -3.54 -11.71 1.68
N VAL A 334 -4.84 -11.44 1.64
CA VAL A 334 -5.60 -10.90 2.77
C VAL A 334 -5.61 -11.82 3.99
N PRO A 335 -5.99 -13.11 3.90
CA PRO A 335 -5.99 -13.98 5.08
C PRO A 335 -4.59 -14.20 5.68
N LYS A 336 -3.53 -14.13 4.89
CA LYS A 336 -2.16 -14.16 5.42
C LYS A 336 -1.74 -12.87 6.11
N ILE A 337 -2.43 -11.75 5.84
CA ILE A 337 -2.01 -10.40 6.28
C ILE A 337 -0.60 -10.08 5.73
N LYS A 338 -0.29 -10.58 4.54
CA LYS A 338 1.03 -10.47 3.90
C LYS A 338 0.88 -10.23 2.40
N GLY A 339 1.73 -9.36 1.86
CA GLY A 339 1.74 -9.04 0.45
C GLY A 339 3.15 -8.91 -0.15
N THR A 340 4.18 -8.77 0.70
CA THR A 340 5.55 -8.53 0.23
C THR A 340 6.08 -9.68 -0.62
N HIS A 341 5.91 -10.93 -0.19
CA HIS A 341 6.36 -12.11 -0.91
C HIS A 341 5.68 -12.27 -2.28
N THR A 342 4.36 -12.04 -2.37
CA THR A 342 3.61 -12.11 -3.63
C THR A 342 3.96 -10.93 -4.56
N ALA A 343 4.20 -9.74 -4.00
CA ALA A 343 4.64 -8.57 -4.74
C ALA A 343 6.04 -8.79 -5.33
N MET A 344 7.00 -9.29 -4.56
CA MET A 344 8.33 -9.66 -5.04
C MET A 344 8.25 -10.72 -6.14
N LYS A 345 7.43 -11.79 -5.94
CA LYS A 345 7.27 -12.84 -6.95
C LYS A 345 6.71 -12.29 -8.25
N SER A 346 5.77 -11.36 -8.21
CA SER A 346 5.25 -10.73 -9.43
C SER A 346 6.34 -9.96 -10.20
N GLY A 347 7.21 -9.24 -9.47
CA GLY A 347 8.37 -8.57 -10.06
C GLY A 347 9.37 -9.54 -10.71
N ILE A 348 9.68 -10.64 -10.01
CA ILE A 348 10.57 -11.71 -10.53
C ILE A 348 10.03 -12.27 -11.86
N LEU A 349 8.73 -12.61 -11.91
CA LEU A 349 8.12 -13.20 -13.10
C LEU A 349 8.00 -12.21 -14.27
N ALA A 350 7.72 -10.94 -13.98
CA ALA A 350 7.74 -9.88 -15.01
C ALA A 350 9.15 -9.71 -15.61
N ALA A 351 10.18 -9.76 -14.77
CA ALA A 351 11.57 -9.72 -15.19
C ALA A 351 11.93 -10.91 -16.10
N GLU A 352 11.53 -12.12 -15.72
CA GLU A 352 11.75 -13.34 -16.53
C GLU A 352 11.08 -13.23 -17.90
N ALA A 353 9.82 -12.75 -17.94
CA ALA A 353 9.12 -12.57 -19.21
C ALA A 353 9.79 -11.51 -20.12
N ILE A 354 10.28 -10.41 -19.55
CA ILE A 354 11.00 -9.37 -20.29
C ILE A 354 12.31 -9.89 -20.84
N VAL A 355 13.15 -10.54 -20.02
CA VAL A 355 14.45 -11.07 -20.49
C VAL A 355 14.26 -12.14 -21.55
N ASN A 356 13.24 -12.99 -21.42
CA ASN A 356 12.88 -13.96 -22.45
C ASN A 356 12.49 -13.30 -23.78
N LYS A 357 11.86 -12.10 -23.75
CA LYS A 357 11.61 -11.32 -24.98
C LYS A 357 12.90 -10.78 -25.59
N PHE A 358 13.82 -10.27 -24.79
CA PHE A 358 15.14 -9.83 -25.28
C PHE A 358 15.97 -10.97 -25.84
N ASN A 359 15.76 -12.22 -25.39
CA ASN A 359 16.46 -13.38 -25.88
C ASN A 359 15.92 -13.89 -27.25
N LYS A 360 14.68 -13.53 -27.62
CA LYS A 360 14.06 -13.89 -28.90
C LYS A 360 14.25 -12.74 -29.91
N GLU A 361 15.28 -12.82 -30.72
CA GLU A 361 15.67 -11.77 -31.70
C GLU A 361 14.55 -11.38 -32.69
N SER A 362 13.59 -12.25 -32.95
CA SER A 362 12.48 -12.01 -33.90
C SER A 362 11.23 -11.41 -33.27
N SER A 363 11.20 -11.15 -31.96
CA SER A 363 9.98 -10.67 -31.29
C SER A 363 9.86 -9.16 -31.34
N THR A 364 9.08 -8.63 -32.28
CA THR A 364 8.73 -7.20 -32.37
C THR A 364 7.54 -6.81 -31.47
N SER A 365 6.84 -7.77 -30.87
CA SER A 365 5.67 -7.52 -30.03
C SER A 365 6.05 -6.93 -28.67
N PRO A 366 5.53 -5.75 -28.32
CA PRO A 366 5.76 -5.11 -27.03
C PRO A 366 4.98 -5.74 -25.87
N ILE A 367 4.29 -6.86 -26.11
CA ILE A 367 3.38 -7.51 -25.15
C ILE A 367 4.10 -8.64 -24.44
N ILE A 368 4.05 -8.66 -23.10
CA ILE A 368 4.64 -9.68 -22.22
C ILE A 368 3.57 -10.58 -21.57
N GLU A 369 2.67 -11.15 -22.36
CA GLU A 369 1.55 -11.98 -21.86
C GLU A 369 2.01 -13.21 -21.06
N GLU A 370 3.23 -13.69 -21.30
CA GLU A 370 3.83 -14.81 -20.58
C GLU A 370 3.93 -14.52 -19.08
N TYR A 371 4.17 -13.26 -18.68
CA TYR A 371 4.17 -12.83 -17.30
C TYR A 371 2.85 -13.18 -16.58
N GLU A 372 1.71 -12.87 -17.19
CA GLU A 372 0.42 -13.16 -16.57
C GLU A 372 0.19 -14.67 -16.44
N LYS A 373 0.51 -15.46 -17.48
CA LYS A 373 0.38 -16.92 -17.46
C LYS A 373 1.24 -17.53 -16.36
N GLN A 374 2.50 -17.10 -16.25
CA GLN A 374 3.43 -17.56 -15.23
C GLN A 374 2.99 -17.16 -13.83
N PHE A 375 2.47 -15.93 -13.65
CA PHE A 375 1.97 -15.47 -12.35
C PHE A 375 0.82 -16.34 -11.85
N TYR A 376 -0.20 -16.60 -12.67
CA TYR A 376 -1.35 -17.42 -12.26
C TYR A 376 -0.97 -18.87 -11.98
N ASN A 377 0.04 -19.42 -12.64
CA ASN A 377 0.55 -20.79 -12.44
C ASN A 377 1.58 -20.88 -11.31
N SER A 378 2.13 -19.76 -10.85
CA SER A 378 3.11 -19.71 -9.76
C SER A 378 2.47 -20.03 -8.41
N TRP A 379 3.31 -20.34 -7.42
CA TRP A 379 2.84 -20.49 -6.03
C TRP A 379 2.10 -19.24 -5.53
N ALA A 380 2.49 -18.02 -5.96
CA ALA A 380 1.83 -16.77 -5.57
C ALA A 380 0.40 -16.69 -6.13
N GLY A 381 0.21 -16.97 -7.41
CA GLY A 381 -1.11 -17.02 -8.05
C GLY A 381 -2.01 -18.09 -7.45
N LEU A 382 -1.47 -19.29 -7.21
CA LEU A 382 -2.21 -20.39 -6.59
C LEU A 382 -2.59 -20.07 -5.13
N GLU A 383 -1.74 -19.40 -4.40
CA GLU A 383 -2.00 -18.93 -3.04
C GLU A 383 -3.16 -17.91 -3.02
N LEU A 384 -3.12 -16.91 -3.89
CA LEU A 384 -4.21 -15.93 -4.03
C LEU A 384 -5.52 -16.60 -4.46
N LYS A 385 -5.46 -17.59 -5.36
CA LYS A 385 -6.63 -18.37 -5.79
C LYS A 385 -7.27 -19.12 -4.62
N LYS A 386 -6.48 -19.72 -3.74
CA LYS A 386 -6.98 -20.40 -2.52
C LYS A 386 -7.59 -19.42 -1.52
N ALA A 387 -7.10 -18.20 -1.46
CA ALA A 387 -7.58 -17.15 -0.56
C ALA A 387 -8.81 -16.37 -1.08
N ARG A 388 -9.25 -16.59 -2.32
CA ARG A 388 -10.18 -15.73 -3.06
C ARG A 388 -11.52 -15.48 -2.38
N ASN A 389 -12.03 -16.44 -1.62
CA ASN A 389 -13.35 -16.34 -0.98
C ASN A 389 -13.29 -15.75 0.43
N PHE A 390 -12.10 -15.57 1.01
CA PHE A 390 -11.95 -15.12 2.39
C PHE A 390 -12.55 -13.73 2.61
N ARG A 391 -12.01 -12.70 1.96
CA ARG A 391 -12.41 -11.30 2.18
C ARG A 391 -13.89 -11.03 1.83
N PRO A 392 -14.43 -11.53 0.71
CA PRO A 392 -15.84 -11.31 0.37
C PRO A 392 -16.83 -11.92 1.36
N ALA A 393 -16.46 -12.97 2.10
CA ALA A 393 -17.32 -13.61 3.10
C ALA A 393 -17.68 -12.64 4.26
N PHE A 394 -16.79 -11.73 4.59
CA PHE A 394 -17.00 -10.75 5.67
C PHE A 394 -18.03 -9.65 5.32
N LYS A 395 -18.52 -9.61 4.09
CA LYS A 395 -19.64 -8.74 3.73
C LYS A 395 -20.89 -8.97 4.60
N TYR A 396 -21.03 -10.16 5.17
CA TYR A 396 -22.14 -10.55 6.05
C TYR A 396 -21.83 -10.33 7.54
N GLY A 397 -20.76 -9.62 7.84
CA GLY A 397 -20.29 -9.34 9.20
C GLY A 397 -19.24 -10.31 9.71
N LEU A 398 -18.66 -9.99 10.87
CA LEU A 398 -17.50 -10.69 11.42
C LEU A 398 -17.81 -12.18 11.72
N PHE A 399 -18.90 -12.48 12.41
CA PHE A 399 -19.19 -13.84 12.87
C PHE A 399 -19.50 -14.80 11.71
N LEU A 400 -20.35 -14.39 10.77
CA LEU A 400 -20.64 -15.20 9.57
C LEU A 400 -19.40 -15.30 8.67
N GLY A 401 -18.63 -14.22 8.56
CA GLY A 401 -17.36 -14.22 7.85
C GLY A 401 -16.36 -15.21 8.44
N LEU A 402 -16.21 -15.26 9.76
CA LEU A 402 -15.33 -16.22 10.43
C LEU A 402 -15.79 -17.67 10.25
N LEU A 403 -17.10 -17.93 10.38
CA LEU A 403 -17.64 -19.28 10.15
C LEU A 403 -17.37 -19.73 8.70
N TYR A 404 -17.63 -18.85 7.74
CA TYR A 404 -17.34 -19.17 6.34
C TYR A 404 -15.84 -19.34 6.08
N ALA A 405 -15.01 -18.47 6.64
CA ALA A 405 -13.55 -18.58 6.51
C ALA A 405 -13.02 -19.91 7.10
N PHE A 406 -13.58 -20.37 8.21
CA PHE A 406 -13.28 -21.68 8.78
C PHE A 406 -13.62 -22.80 7.79
N ILE A 407 -14.84 -22.81 7.25
CA ILE A 407 -15.28 -23.80 6.27
C ILE A 407 -14.37 -23.75 5.02
N GLU A 408 -14.15 -22.57 4.46
CA GLU A 408 -13.37 -22.38 3.22
C GLU A 408 -11.90 -22.80 3.38
N LEU A 409 -11.24 -22.37 4.46
CA LEU A 409 -9.79 -22.58 4.63
C LEU A 409 -9.45 -23.91 5.32
N ILE A 410 -10.31 -24.44 6.18
CA ILE A 410 -10.05 -25.68 6.92
C ILE A 410 -10.65 -26.88 6.19
N ILE A 411 -11.94 -26.81 5.81
CA ILE A 411 -12.64 -27.94 5.20
C ILE A 411 -12.29 -28.04 3.72
N PHE A 412 -12.53 -26.96 2.93
CA PHE A 412 -12.25 -26.95 1.50
C PHE A 412 -10.78 -26.66 1.15
N ARG A 413 -9.98 -26.21 2.11
CA ARG A 413 -8.56 -25.85 1.92
C ARG A 413 -8.35 -24.88 0.74
N GLY A 414 -9.33 -23.96 0.53
CA GLY A 414 -9.34 -22.99 -0.54
C GLY A 414 -9.67 -23.55 -1.93
N ASN A 415 -10.15 -24.79 -2.04
CA ASN A 415 -10.46 -25.46 -3.30
C ASN A 415 -11.98 -25.56 -3.58
N SER A 416 -12.79 -24.68 -2.98
CA SER A 416 -14.21 -24.57 -3.30
C SER A 416 -14.42 -24.36 -4.81
N PHE A 417 -15.52 -24.85 -5.38
CA PHE A 417 -15.83 -24.73 -6.82
C PHE A 417 -16.47 -23.38 -7.19
N TRP A 418 -16.83 -22.55 -6.20
CA TRP A 418 -17.40 -21.21 -6.40
C TRP A 418 -16.37 -20.11 -6.09
N THR A 419 -16.68 -18.88 -6.56
CA THR A 419 -15.92 -17.67 -6.23
C THR A 419 -16.89 -16.57 -5.81
N LEU A 420 -16.76 -16.10 -4.56
CA LEU A 420 -17.47 -14.94 -4.07
C LEU A 420 -16.87 -13.67 -4.70
N LYS A 421 -17.73 -12.69 -5.01
CA LYS A 421 -17.31 -11.46 -5.68
C LYS A 421 -17.83 -10.23 -4.95
N PHE A 422 -17.04 -9.19 -4.92
CA PHE A 422 -17.52 -7.83 -4.65
C PHE A 422 -18.29 -7.33 -5.89
N LYS A 423 -19.43 -6.68 -5.65
CA LYS A 423 -20.26 -6.10 -6.71
C LYS A 423 -20.15 -4.58 -6.75
N THR A 424 -19.82 -3.97 -5.60
CA THR A 424 -19.82 -2.54 -5.37
C THR A 424 -18.42 -2.09 -4.95
N PRO A 425 -17.85 -1.04 -5.53
CA PRO A 425 -16.60 -0.45 -5.05
C PRO A 425 -16.81 0.29 -3.72
N ASP A 426 -15.75 0.42 -2.92
CA ASP A 426 -15.78 0.92 -1.54
C ASP A 426 -16.42 2.30 -1.38
N HIS A 427 -16.18 3.23 -2.30
CA HIS A 427 -16.76 4.58 -2.23
C HIS A 427 -18.29 4.59 -2.29
N LYS A 428 -18.90 3.62 -3.01
CA LYS A 428 -20.35 3.48 -3.13
C LYS A 428 -21.03 2.80 -1.94
N GLU A 429 -20.24 2.21 -1.03
CA GLU A 429 -20.78 1.60 0.18
C GLU A 429 -21.11 2.65 1.26
N THR A 430 -20.53 3.86 1.20
CA THR A 430 -20.83 4.94 2.13
C THR A 430 -22.30 5.35 2.05
N ARG A 431 -23.00 5.32 3.19
CA ARG A 431 -24.43 5.65 3.30
C ARG A 431 -24.62 7.08 3.78
N ALA A 432 -25.81 7.64 3.52
CA ALA A 432 -26.14 9.00 3.95
C ALA A 432 -26.05 9.16 5.49
N ALA A 433 -25.50 10.27 5.93
CA ALA A 433 -25.25 10.60 7.35
C ALA A 433 -26.55 10.54 8.21
N LYS A 434 -27.68 10.92 7.63
CA LYS A 434 -29.01 10.86 8.31
C LYS A 434 -29.40 9.46 8.78
N ASN A 435 -28.80 8.40 8.26
CA ASN A 435 -29.10 7.02 8.62
C ASN A 435 -28.26 6.52 9.82
N TYR A 436 -27.40 7.36 10.38
CA TYR A 436 -26.46 6.99 11.44
C TYR A 436 -26.39 8.08 12.52
N SER A 437 -26.16 7.66 13.75
CA SER A 437 -25.79 8.57 14.82
C SER A 437 -24.29 8.86 14.77
N ARG A 438 -23.91 10.08 15.14
CA ARG A 438 -22.48 10.45 15.28
C ARG A 438 -21.82 9.57 16.32
N ILE A 439 -20.61 9.09 16.03
CA ILE A 439 -19.82 8.29 16.96
C ILE A 439 -19.10 9.25 17.90
N SER A 440 -19.31 9.09 19.21
CA SER A 440 -18.55 9.82 20.23
C SER A 440 -17.29 9.05 20.59
N TYR A 441 -16.14 9.66 20.34
CA TYR A 441 -14.84 9.12 20.71
C TYR A 441 -14.35 9.73 22.03
N PRO A 442 -13.64 8.96 22.89
CA PRO A 442 -13.04 9.49 24.12
C PRO A 442 -12.02 10.60 23.82
N LYS A 443 -11.88 11.54 24.73
CA LYS A 443 -10.77 12.51 24.65
C LYS A 443 -9.43 11.79 24.77
N HIS A 444 -8.44 12.27 24.04
CA HIS A 444 -7.08 11.74 24.10
C HIS A 444 -6.43 12.05 25.46
N ASP A 445 -5.65 11.11 25.98
CA ASP A 445 -4.95 11.24 27.26
C ASP A 445 -3.52 11.82 27.13
N GLY A 446 -3.01 11.99 25.91
CA GLY A 446 -1.65 12.47 25.64
C GLY A 446 -0.53 11.49 26.05
N ILE A 447 -0.88 10.30 26.54
CA ILE A 447 0.05 9.28 27.02
C ILE A 447 0.02 8.04 26.12
N TYR A 448 -1.19 7.49 25.89
CA TYR A 448 -1.42 6.35 25.03
C TYR A 448 -2.18 6.72 23.77
N THR A 449 -3.01 7.75 23.87
CA THR A 449 -3.87 8.24 22.79
C THR A 449 -3.57 9.70 22.48
N PHE A 450 -3.57 10.05 21.21
CA PHE A 450 -3.12 11.36 20.71
C PHE A 450 -4.05 11.84 19.61
N ASP A 451 -4.18 13.17 19.48
CA ASP A 451 -4.86 13.77 18.34
C ASP A 451 -4.08 13.57 17.03
N LYS A 452 -4.76 13.78 15.90
CA LYS A 452 -4.17 13.55 14.57
C LYS A 452 -2.90 14.36 14.31
N LEU A 453 -2.89 15.65 14.70
CA LEU A 453 -1.76 16.54 14.41
C LEU A 453 -0.54 16.20 15.28
N THR A 454 -0.75 15.93 16.57
CA THR A 454 0.30 15.43 17.45
C THR A 454 0.91 14.12 16.91
N ASN A 455 0.07 13.22 16.35
CA ASN A 455 0.56 11.98 15.79
C ASN A 455 1.29 12.19 14.45
N LEU A 456 0.80 13.11 13.64
CA LEU A 456 1.37 13.46 12.34
C LEU A 456 2.83 13.91 12.44
N SER A 457 3.22 14.62 13.49
CA SER A 457 4.60 15.06 13.71
C SER A 457 5.63 13.91 13.72
N PHE A 458 5.17 12.68 14.03
CA PHE A 458 6.01 11.47 14.03
C PHE A 458 6.05 10.74 12.68
N SER A 459 5.46 11.30 11.64
CA SER A 459 5.51 10.75 10.28
C SER A 459 6.66 11.30 9.44
N GLY A 460 7.29 12.38 9.89
CA GLY A 460 8.29 13.11 9.11
C GLY A 460 7.75 13.69 7.81
N THR A 461 6.41 13.83 7.66
CA THR A 461 5.83 14.35 6.41
C THR A 461 6.22 15.81 6.21
N ASN A 462 6.67 16.10 5.00
CA ASN A 462 7.04 17.44 4.56
C ASN A 462 6.67 17.61 3.08
N HIS A 463 6.09 18.76 2.75
CA HIS A 463 5.78 19.15 1.38
C HIS A 463 6.19 20.60 1.19
N ALA A 464 6.71 20.94 0.03
CA ALA A 464 6.98 22.32 -0.32
C ALA A 464 5.66 23.13 -0.28
N GLU A 465 5.68 24.27 0.43
CA GLU A 465 4.47 25.10 0.58
C GLU A 465 4.00 25.70 -0.74
N ASN A 466 4.97 26.07 -1.58
CA ASN A 466 4.72 26.73 -2.85
C ASN A 466 4.80 25.73 -4.02
N GLN A 467 3.89 24.75 -4.05
CA GLN A 467 3.71 23.83 -5.17
C GLN A 467 2.22 23.58 -5.45
N PRO A 468 1.84 23.14 -6.67
CA PRO A 468 0.47 22.75 -6.97
C PRO A 468 -0.05 21.68 -6.03
N CYS A 469 -1.28 21.84 -5.56
CA CYS A 469 -1.90 20.86 -4.67
C CYS A 469 -2.02 19.50 -5.37
N HIS A 470 -1.41 18.48 -4.79
CA HIS A 470 -1.46 17.09 -5.29
C HIS A 470 -2.79 16.39 -5.01
N LEU A 471 -3.68 17.01 -4.23
CA LEU A 471 -5.03 16.55 -3.93
C LEU A 471 -6.02 17.35 -4.79
N GLN A 472 -6.21 16.91 -6.02
CA GLN A 472 -7.02 17.63 -7.00
C GLN A 472 -8.51 17.37 -6.80
N ILE A 473 -9.30 18.44 -6.82
CA ILE A 473 -10.76 18.39 -6.78
C ILE A 473 -11.28 18.52 -8.21
N LYS A 474 -11.99 17.51 -8.71
CA LYS A 474 -12.53 17.50 -10.08
C LYS A 474 -13.67 18.51 -10.25
N ASN A 475 -14.52 18.64 -9.25
CA ASN A 475 -15.65 19.57 -9.22
C ASN A 475 -15.77 20.23 -7.85
N ASN A 476 -15.53 21.54 -7.80
CA ASN A 476 -15.51 22.33 -6.56
C ASN A 476 -16.87 22.45 -5.85
N THR A 477 -17.98 22.07 -6.49
CA THR A 477 -19.31 22.12 -5.85
C THR A 477 -19.62 20.87 -5.02
N ILE A 478 -19.04 19.71 -5.38
CA ILE A 478 -19.31 18.43 -4.75
C ILE A 478 -18.99 18.40 -3.24
N PRO A 479 -17.87 18.97 -2.78
CA PRO A 479 -17.52 18.91 -1.35
C PRO A 479 -18.61 19.50 -0.44
N ILE A 480 -19.27 20.55 -0.88
CA ILE A 480 -20.31 21.22 -0.08
C ILE A 480 -21.69 20.65 -0.41
N LYS A 481 -22.10 20.69 -1.69
CA LYS A 481 -23.47 20.31 -2.08
C LYS A 481 -23.78 18.81 -1.96
N ILE A 482 -22.75 17.96 -1.91
CA ILE A 482 -22.94 16.52 -1.81
C ILE A 482 -22.27 15.96 -0.56
N ASN A 483 -20.94 16.13 -0.42
CA ASN A 483 -20.23 15.50 0.68
C ASN A 483 -20.67 16.06 2.03
N LEU A 484 -20.79 17.38 2.18
CA LEU A 484 -21.26 17.99 3.42
C LEU A 484 -22.75 17.69 3.67
N GLU A 485 -23.63 17.97 2.72
CA GLU A 485 -25.08 17.87 2.93
C GLU A 485 -25.55 16.42 3.11
N LYS A 486 -25.01 15.48 2.34
CA LYS A 486 -25.47 14.10 2.35
C LYS A 486 -24.70 13.19 3.30
N PHE A 487 -23.40 13.41 3.45
CA PHE A 487 -22.50 12.53 4.17
C PHE A 487 -21.80 13.17 5.38
N ASP A 488 -22.05 14.47 5.67
CA ASP A 488 -21.40 15.27 6.72
C ASP A 488 -19.87 15.34 6.55
N SER A 489 -19.41 15.54 5.31
CA SER A 489 -17.97 15.64 4.95
C SER A 489 -17.11 14.52 5.52
N PRO A 490 -17.28 13.27 5.07
CA PRO A 490 -16.60 12.11 5.63
C PRO A 490 -15.07 12.16 5.42
N GLU A 491 -14.58 12.96 4.47
CA GLU A 491 -13.15 13.20 4.23
C GLU A 491 -12.42 13.74 5.45
N ARG A 492 -13.06 14.50 6.32
CA ARG A 492 -12.51 14.97 7.60
C ARG A 492 -12.25 13.80 8.57
N LEU A 493 -13.04 12.73 8.45
CA LEU A 493 -13.02 11.59 9.37
C LEU A 493 -12.10 10.49 8.86
N TYR A 494 -12.25 10.08 7.60
CA TYR A 494 -11.42 9.01 7.06
C TYR A 494 -9.97 9.42 6.78
N CYS A 495 -9.66 10.71 6.67
CA CYS A 495 -8.27 11.16 6.54
C CYS A 495 -7.52 10.99 7.87
N PRO A 496 -6.40 10.24 7.91
CA PRO A 496 -5.65 9.98 9.13
C PRO A 496 -4.69 11.13 9.51
N ALA A 497 -4.66 12.22 8.71
CA ALA A 497 -3.64 13.26 8.79
C ALA A 497 -4.22 14.69 8.87
N ASN A 498 -5.51 14.84 9.14
CA ASN A 498 -6.18 16.15 9.22
C ASN A 498 -5.94 17.06 8.01
N VAL A 499 -6.05 16.49 6.79
CA VAL A 499 -5.88 17.23 5.54
C VAL A 499 -7.11 18.05 5.18
N TYR A 500 -8.30 17.56 5.50
CA TYR A 500 -9.58 18.17 5.08
C TYR A 500 -10.31 18.81 6.26
N GLU A 501 -10.74 20.05 6.05
CA GLU A 501 -11.54 20.82 7.02
C GLU A 501 -12.66 21.58 6.31
N ILE A 502 -13.79 21.73 6.96
CA ILE A 502 -14.84 22.66 6.53
C ILE A 502 -14.68 23.92 7.35
N ILE A 503 -14.34 25.01 6.66
CA ILE A 503 -14.23 26.33 7.26
C ILE A 503 -15.43 27.20 6.86
N ASP A 504 -15.77 28.14 7.71
CA ASP A 504 -16.73 29.19 7.37
C ASP A 504 -15.97 30.37 6.73
N GLN A 505 -16.30 30.68 5.50
CA GLN A 505 -15.81 31.87 4.82
C GLN A 505 -16.96 32.84 4.57
N ASN A 506 -17.11 33.84 5.45
CA ASN A 506 -18.16 34.86 5.38
C ASN A 506 -19.59 34.26 5.35
N GLY A 507 -19.90 33.32 6.23
CA GLY A 507 -21.20 32.65 6.30
C GLY A 507 -21.42 31.54 5.28
N THR A 508 -20.39 31.20 4.50
CA THR A 508 -20.47 30.14 3.47
C THR A 508 -19.46 29.02 3.79
N PRO A 509 -19.90 27.76 3.93
CA PRO A 509 -19.00 26.64 4.16
C PRO A 509 -18.10 26.39 2.93
N LYS A 510 -16.82 26.16 3.17
CA LYS A 510 -15.82 25.87 2.16
C LYS A 510 -14.91 24.73 2.59
N LEU A 511 -14.56 23.84 1.66
CA LEU A 511 -13.53 22.83 1.90
C LEU A 511 -12.15 23.48 1.89
N GLN A 512 -11.41 23.35 2.97
CA GLN A 512 -9.98 23.65 3.06
C GLN A 512 -9.16 22.36 2.96
N ILE A 513 -8.07 22.39 2.19
CA ILE A 513 -7.15 21.27 2.00
C ILE A 513 -5.78 21.66 2.52
N ASN A 514 -5.38 21.08 3.62
CA ASN A 514 -4.06 21.24 4.24
C ASN A 514 -3.12 20.18 3.64
N ALA A 515 -2.69 20.38 2.39
CA ALA A 515 -1.95 19.39 1.62
C ALA A 515 -0.59 19.00 2.25
N GLN A 516 0.02 19.93 3.01
CA GLN A 516 1.27 19.69 3.75
C GLN A 516 1.17 18.54 4.75
N ASN A 517 -0.04 18.28 5.27
CA ASN A 517 -0.28 17.19 6.23
C ASN A 517 -0.37 15.80 5.57
N CYS A 518 -0.38 15.73 4.24
CA CYS A 518 -0.69 14.50 3.53
C CYS A 518 0.37 13.40 3.75
N LEU A 519 -0.08 12.22 4.18
CA LEU A 519 0.74 11.01 4.36
C LEU A 519 0.84 10.13 3.09
N HIS A 520 0.31 10.59 1.97
CA HIS A 520 0.21 9.80 0.73
C HIS A 520 -0.52 8.45 0.91
N CYS A 521 -1.40 8.33 1.89
CA CYS A 521 -2.12 7.09 2.19
C CYS A 521 -3.15 6.71 1.13
N LYS A 522 -3.60 7.67 0.30
CA LYS A 522 -4.57 7.53 -0.81
C LYS A 522 -5.99 7.14 -0.38
N THR A 523 -6.31 7.17 0.91
CA THR A 523 -7.65 6.87 1.41
C THR A 523 -8.72 7.76 0.77
N CYS A 524 -8.43 9.05 0.57
CA CYS A 524 -9.36 10.01 -0.05
C CYS A 524 -9.65 9.67 -1.53
N ASP A 525 -8.65 9.32 -2.31
CA ASP A 525 -8.80 8.87 -3.71
C ASP A 525 -9.63 7.57 -3.83
N ILE A 526 -9.67 6.77 -2.76
CA ILE A 526 -10.43 5.51 -2.71
C ILE A 526 -11.84 5.71 -2.16
N LYS A 527 -11.97 6.43 -1.03
CA LYS A 527 -13.20 6.45 -0.22
C LYS A 527 -14.13 7.61 -0.50
N ASP A 528 -13.68 8.66 -1.19
CA ASP A 528 -14.54 9.79 -1.52
C ASP A 528 -15.80 9.32 -2.26
N PRO A 529 -17.02 9.58 -1.73
CA PRO A 529 -18.27 8.99 -2.26
C PRO A 529 -18.51 9.26 -3.73
N GLU A 530 -18.14 10.43 -4.21
CA GLU A 530 -18.32 10.86 -5.61
C GLU A 530 -17.03 10.73 -6.45
N GLN A 531 -15.95 10.15 -5.88
CA GLN A 531 -14.64 10.04 -6.55
C GLN A 531 -14.14 11.40 -7.10
N ASN A 532 -14.45 12.46 -6.36
CA ASN A 532 -14.13 13.83 -6.70
C ASN A 532 -12.68 14.22 -6.33
N ILE A 533 -12.12 13.56 -5.31
CA ILE A 533 -10.74 13.77 -4.87
C ILE A 533 -9.83 12.83 -5.67
N ASN A 534 -8.93 13.42 -6.45
CA ASN A 534 -7.92 12.69 -7.22
C ASN A 534 -6.53 12.98 -6.66
N TRP A 535 -5.88 11.95 -6.12
CA TRP A 535 -4.50 12.05 -5.68
C TRP A 535 -3.57 11.93 -6.89
N ILE A 536 -2.68 12.90 -7.07
CA ILE A 536 -1.61 12.87 -8.07
C ILE A 536 -0.25 12.97 -7.37
N THR A 537 0.82 12.64 -8.08
CA THR A 537 2.17 12.73 -7.53
C THR A 537 2.56 14.21 -7.33
N PRO A 538 3.01 14.64 -6.11
CA PRO A 538 3.56 15.98 -5.91
C PRO A 538 4.92 16.13 -6.59
N GLN A 539 5.55 17.28 -6.44
CA GLN A 539 6.95 17.47 -6.83
C GLN A 539 7.85 16.51 -6.04
N GLY A 540 9.03 16.17 -6.58
CA GLY A 540 9.86 15.09 -6.10
C GLY A 540 10.40 15.28 -4.68
N GLY A 541 10.58 14.18 -3.96
CA GLY A 541 11.09 14.14 -2.60
C GLY A 541 10.07 14.39 -1.50
N ASP A 542 8.92 14.98 -1.83
CA ASP A 542 7.88 15.34 -0.87
C ASP A 542 7.08 14.16 -0.34
N GLY A 543 6.55 14.32 0.86
CA GLY A 543 5.70 13.34 1.54
C GLY A 543 6.23 12.90 2.89
N PRO A 544 5.76 11.75 3.41
CA PRO A 544 6.24 11.20 4.67
C PRO A 544 7.69 10.74 4.56
N ASN A 545 8.42 10.82 5.67
CA ASN A 545 9.75 10.24 5.78
C ASN A 545 9.79 9.24 6.95
N TYR A 546 9.44 8.00 6.64
CA TYR A 546 9.38 6.95 7.63
C TYR A 546 10.77 6.32 7.85
N PRO A 547 11.37 6.46 9.05
CA PRO A 547 12.72 5.95 9.26
C PRO A 547 12.80 4.42 9.22
N ASN A 548 11.87 3.70 9.88
CA ASN A 548 11.92 2.26 10.07
C ASN A 548 10.53 1.58 10.00
N MET A 549 9.63 2.06 9.18
CA MET A 549 8.26 1.53 9.09
C MET A 549 8.07 0.37 8.13
#